data_2efbfe8cfb4e477de88a150acda21aed
#
_entry.id   2efbfe8cfb4e477de88a150acda21aed
#
_cell.length_a   1.000
_cell.length_b   1.000
_cell.length_c   1.000
_cell.angle_alpha   90.00
_cell.angle_beta   90.00
_cell.angle_gamma   90.00
#
_symmetry.space_group_name_H-M   'P 1'
#
loop_
_entity.id
_entity.type
_entity.pdbx_description
1 polymer ?
#
loop_
_entity_poly.entity_id
_entity_poly.type
_entity_poly.pdbx_seq_one_letter_code
_entity_poly.pdbx_strand_id
1 'polypeptide(L)'
;MFNKLLNFLFRRTPVMKVRFDRGPKTNEDKTFVFIHGIAASYKTFKPTLDEIAKNETFKDCRIVALDLIGFGRSPHPKDWPYDFEHYNKSLFKTMRKNKIKGQVVLVGHSMGCLIAVNFAKRMIEKNKGDRIEKLVLVSPPIMKPKDLRGLPEKFMAKSYIELAKHTDTVGVLTLANFANKISSFENKNFNTPAFRKSMDNLIVTSKTWGIIRKMRVPITILHGVADPLVVGSNLSDVAKMNKYIEYITALGAHDILGAKQKKLVKILEETAASSRL
;
A
#
# COMPACT_ATOMS: atom_id res chain seq x y z
N MET A 1 -13.28 -36.99 1.68
CA MET A 1 -11.98 -36.31 1.86
C MET A 1 -11.63 -35.44 0.63
N PHE A 2 -11.81 -35.93 -0.58
CA PHE A 2 -11.51 -35.25 -1.86
C PHE A 2 -12.30 -33.92 -2.04
N ASN A 3 -13.57 -33.87 -1.69
CA ASN A 3 -14.40 -32.65 -1.76
C ASN A 3 -13.98 -31.54 -0.77
N LYS A 4 -13.37 -31.87 0.37
CA LYS A 4 -12.81 -30.87 1.29
C LYS A 4 -11.52 -30.25 0.74
N LEU A 5 -10.71 -31.03 0.02
CA LEU A 5 -9.48 -30.57 -0.62
C LEU A 5 -9.79 -29.68 -1.85
N LEU A 6 -10.77 -30.06 -2.66
CA LEU A 6 -11.27 -29.24 -3.75
C LEU A 6 -11.89 -27.92 -3.25
N ASN A 7 -12.70 -27.95 -2.20
CA ASN A 7 -13.23 -26.73 -1.60
C ASN A 7 -12.15 -25.84 -0.97
N PHE A 8 -11.05 -26.40 -0.50
CA PHE A 8 -9.88 -25.64 -0.05
C PHE A 8 -9.12 -24.99 -1.21
N LEU A 9 -8.94 -25.71 -2.32
CA LEU A 9 -8.30 -25.20 -3.56
C LEU A 9 -9.17 -24.17 -4.30
N PHE A 10 -10.50 -24.26 -4.19
CA PHE A 10 -11.46 -23.33 -4.78
C PHE A 10 -12.06 -22.31 -3.81
N ARG A 11 -11.48 -22.10 -2.61
CA ARG A 11 -11.84 -20.95 -1.76
C ARG A 11 -11.73 -19.70 -2.63
N ARG A 12 -12.89 -19.15 -3.02
CA ARG A 12 -12.97 -18.01 -3.95
C ARG A 12 -12.11 -16.88 -3.39
N THR A 13 -11.04 -16.56 -4.12
CA THR A 13 -10.22 -15.37 -3.79
C THR A 13 -11.14 -14.19 -3.54
N PRO A 14 -11.13 -13.56 -2.35
CA PRO A 14 -12.01 -12.44 -2.06
C PRO A 14 -11.68 -11.25 -2.98
N VAL A 15 -12.68 -10.41 -3.23
CA VAL A 15 -12.55 -9.18 -4.00
C VAL A 15 -12.49 -8.00 -3.04
N MET A 16 -11.53 -7.12 -3.22
CA MET A 16 -11.42 -5.89 -2.45
C MET A 16 -12.59 -4.95 -2.76
N LYS A 17 -13.04 -4.20 -1.76
CA LYS A 17 -14.06 -3.20 -1.94
C LYS A 17 -13.46 -1.94 -2.54
N VAL A 18 -13.93 -1.56 -3.72
CA VAL A 18 -13.67 -0.23 -4.29
C VAL A 18 -14.47 0.79 -3.50
N ARG A 19 -13.80 1.83 -3.03
CA ARG A 19 -14.36 2.86 -2.14
C ARG A 19 -14.44 4.23 -2.80
N PHE A 20 -13.58 4.45 -3.78
CA PHE A 20 -13.57 5.62 -4.63
C PHE A 20 -13.32 5.15 -6.07
N ASP A 21 -14.09 5.64 -7.03
CA ASP A 21 -13.96 5.29 -8.45
C ASP A 21 -14.50 6.46 -9.25
N ARG A 22 -13.60 7.24 -9.86
CA ARG A 22 -13.92 8.43 -10.64
C ARG A 22 -13.08 8.46 -11.92
N GLY A 23 -13.62 9.08 -12.95
CA GLY A 23 -12.99 9.25 -14.27
C GLY A 23 -13.48 8.22 -15.29
N PRO A 24 -12.92 8.27 -16.50
CA PRO A 24 -13.33 7.43 -17.60
C PRO A 24 -13.10 5.94 -17.30
N LYS A 25 -13.82 5.06 -18.01
CA LYS A 25 -13.75 3.59 -17.83
C LYS A 25 -13.52 2.89 -19.16
N THR A 26 -12.68 3.45 -19.99
CA THR A 26 -12.28 2.84 -21.27
C THR A 26 -11.19 1.79 -21.07
N ASN A 27 -10.81 1.08 -22.13
CA ASN A 27 -9.74 0.09 -22.07
C ASN A 27 -8.34 0.72 -22.11
N GLU A 28 -8.23 1.98 -22.47
CA GLU A 28 -6.98 2.71 -22.71
C GLU A 28 -6.62 3.71 -21.61
N ASP A 29 -7.51 3.85 -20.61
CA ASP A 29 -7.33 4.83 -19.55
C ASP A 29 -6.11 4.55 -18.70
N LYS A 30 -5.39 5.62 -18.34
CA LYS A 30 -4.44 5.63 -17.25
C LYS A 30 -5.23 5.57 -15.94
N THR A 31 -5.03 4.50 -15.15
CA THR A 31 -5.73 4.33 -13.87
C THR A 31 -4.77 4.45 -12.70
N PHE A 32 -5.04 5.38 -11.79
CA PHE A 32 -4.38 5.47 -10.48
C PHE A 32 -5.09 4.55 -9.49
N VAL A 33 -4.39 3.56 -8.95
CA VAL A 33 -4.92 2.61 -7.95
C VAL A 33 -4.26 2.85 -6.61
N PHE A 34 -5.04 3.31 -5.64
CA PHE A 34 -4.58 3.66 -4.30
C PHE A 34 -4.75 2.48 -3.33
N ILE A 35 -3.64 2.11 -2.66
CA ILE A 35 -3.50 0.94 -1.79
C ILE A 35 -3.01 1.41 -0.42
N HIS A 36 -3.88 1.39 0.58
CA HIS A 36 -3.60 1.88 1.94
C HIS A 36 -2.69 0.95 2.76
N GLY A 37 -2.26 1.42 3.91
CA GLY A 37 -1.41 0.70 4.86
C GLY A 37 -2.16 -0.32 5.74
N ILE A 38 -1.40 -0.97 6.64
CA ILE A 38 -1.96 -1.87 7.65
C ILE A 38 -2.91 -1.10 8.56
N ALA A 39 -3.96 -1.77 9.04
CA ALA A 39 -4.94 -1.22 9.96
C ALA A 39 -5.60 0.10 9.47
N ALA A 40 -5.61 0.38 8.17
CA ALA A 40 -6.12 1.59 7.56
C ALA A 40 -7.30 1.31 6.59
N SER A 41 -7.69 2.29 5.82
CA SER A 41 -8.67 2.19 4.74
C SER A 41 -8.35 3.21 3.64
N TYR A 42 -9.14 3.23 2.56
CA TYR A 42 -9.03 4.26 1.51
C TYR A 42 -9.02 5.70 2.06
N LYS A 43 -9.59 5.91 3.26
CA LYS A 43 -9.65 7.23 3.90
C LYS A 43 -8.26 7.83 4.16
N THR A 44 -7.20 7.02 4.25
CA THR A 44 -5.81 7.49 4.30
C THR A 44 -5.48 8.46 3.16
N PHE A 45 -6.06 8.22 2.01
CA PHE A 45 -5.86 9.04 0.82
C PHE A 45 -6.96 10.09 0.59
N LYS A 46 -7.99 10.14 1.46
CA LYS A 46 -9.16 10.98 1.18
C LYS A 46 -8.82 12.46 0.87
N PRO A 47 -7.94 13.13 1.63
CA PRO A 47 -7.57 14.51 1.29
C PRO A 47 -6.92 14.62 -0.10
N THR A 48 -6.04 13.69 -0.46
CA THR A 48 -5.41 13.63 -1.80
C THR A 48 -6.45 13.34 -2.88
N LEU A 49 -7.36 12.38 -2.63
CA LEU A 49 -8.41 12.01 -3.59
C LEU A 49 -9.39 13.16 -3.84
N ASP A 50 -9.76 13.91 -2.81
CA ASP A 50 -10.66 15.06 -2.93
C ASP A 50 -10.01 16.20 -3.73
N GLU A 51 -8.68 16.36 -3.65
CA GLU A 51 -7.93 17.37 -4.37
C GLU A 51 -7.74 16.97 -5.85
N ILE A 52 -7.20 15.79 -6.14
CA ILE A 52 -6.97 15.35 -7.53
C ILE A 52 -8.27 15.15 -8.30
N ALA A 53 -9.36 14.81 -7.61
CA ALA A 53 -10.65 14.65 -8.25
C ALA A 53 -11.24 15.95 -8.82
N LYS A 54 -10.79 17.11 -8.36
CA LYS A 54 -11.20 18.44 -8.84
C LYS A 54 -10.23 19.04 -9.84
N ASN A 55 -9.09 18.39 -10.04
CA ASN A 55 -8.00 18.91 -10.85
C ASN A 55 -8.14 18.43 -12.30
N GLU A 56 -8.18 19.36 -13.24
CA GLU A 56 -8.33 19.14 -14.69
C GLU A 56 -7.24 18.24 -15.28
N THR A 57 -6.03 18.21 -14.68
CA THR A 57 -4.94 17.33 -15.12
C THR A 57 -5.34 15.84 -15.08
N PHE A 58 -6.30 15.47 -14.24
CA PHE A 58 -6.79 14.09 -14.12
C PHE A 58 -8.08 13.80 -14.90
N LYS A 59 -8.56 14.72 -15.73
CA LYS A 59 -9.86 14.55 -16.44
C LYS A 59 -9.92 13.26 -17.27
N ASP A 60 -8.79 12.89 -17.91
CA ASP A 60 -8.66 11.69 -18.74
C ASP A 60 -8.07 10.50 -17.98
N CYS A 61 -7.94 10.60 -16.64
CA CYS A 61 -7.44 9.55 -15.79
C CYS A 61 -8.56 8.94 -14.94
N ARG A 62 -8.51 7.62 -14.74
CA ARG A 62 -9.37 6.96 -13.77
C ARG A 62 -8.66 6.90 -12.41
N ILE A 63 -9.39 7.23 -11.35
CA ILE A 63 -8.88 7.24 -9.98
C ILE A 63 -9.68 6.21 -9.18
N VAL A 64 -8.97 5.21 -8.64
CA VAL A 64 -9.59 4.10 -7.88
C VAL A 64 -8.90 3.95 -6.54
N ALA A 65 -9.64 3.97 -5.45
CA ALA A 65 -9.11 3.65 -4.13
C ALA A 65 -9.83 2.44 -3.53
N LEU A 66 -9.05 1.55 -2.92
CA LEU A 66 -9.48 0.24 -2.42
C LEU A 66 -9.39 0.19 -0.90
N ASP A 67 -10.29 -0.60 -0.28
CA ASP A 67 -10.02 -1.16 1.04
C ASP A 67 -9.38 -2.55 0.85
N LEU A 68 -8.27 -2.82 1.51
CA LEU A 68 -7.58 -4.11 1.47
C LEU A 68 -8.39 -5.20 2.18
N ILE A 69 -8.22 -6.46 1.77
CA ILE A 69 -8.83 -7.60 2.47
C ILE A 69 -8.37 -7.60 3.94
N GLY A 70 -9.32 -7.75 4.85
CA GLY A 70 -9.10 -7.68 6.29
C GLY A 70 -9.22 -6.28 6.88
N PHE A 71 -9.41 -5.24 6.05
CA PHE A 71 -9.46 -3.86 6.49
C PHE A 71 -10.62 -3.09 5.83
N GLY A 72 -11.04 -1.99 6.47
CA GLY A 72 -12.10 -1.14 5.98
C GLY A 72 -13.42 -1.89 5.77
N ARG A 73 -14.02 -1.72 4.59
CA ARG A 73 -15.26 -2.42 4.19
C ARG A 73 -15.03 -3.62 3.27
N SER A 74 -13.79 -4.04 3.08
CA SER A 74 -13.47 -5.29 2.38
C SER A 74 -13.82 -6.51 3.22
N PRO A 75 -13.95 -7.72 2.62
CA PRO A 75 -14.14 -8.94 3.38
C PRO A 75 -13.05 -9.18 4.43
N HIS A 76 -13.43 -9.75 5.57
CA HIS A 76 -12.56 -10.03 6.71
C HIS A 76 -12.48 -11.56 7.00
N PRO A 77 -11.97 -12.39 6.07
CA PRO A 77 -11.95 -13.83 6.26
C PRO A 77 -10.92 -14.24 7.34
N LYS A 78 -11.37 -15.02 8.35
CA LYS A 78 -10.53 -15.43 9.49
C LYS A 78 -9.33 -16.29 9.08
N ASP A 79 -9.55 -17.20 8.12
CA ASP A 79 -8.54 -18.19 7.69
C ASP A 79 -7.75 -17.76 6.46
N TRP A 80 -7.84 -16.48 6.06
CA TRP A 80 -7.07 -15.99 4.94
C TRP A 80 -5.61 -15.77 5.33
N PRO A 81 -4.62 -16.11 4.47
CA PRO A 81 -3.20 -16.04 4.85
C PRO A 81 -2.67 -14.62 5.02
N TYR A 82 -3.25 -13.62 4.37
CA TYR A 82 -2.78 -12.23 4.41
C TYR A 82 -1.31 -12.08 3.98
N ASP A 83 -0.87 -12.87 2.99
CA ASP A 83 0.45 -12.83 2.37
C ASP A 83 0.42 -12.14 0.99
N PHE A 84 1.60 -11.92 0.40
CA PHE A 84 1.73 -11.29 -0.91
C PHE A 84 1.01 -12.03 -2.03
N GLU A 85 1.05 -13.36 -2.03
CA GLU A 85 0.41 -14.16 -3.09
C GLU A 85 -1.10 -13.95 -3.07
N HIS A 86 -1.72 -14.00 -1.91
CA HIS A 86 -3.16 -13.84 -1.74
C HIS A 86 -3.60 -12.40 -2.03
N TYR A 87 -2.86 -11.39 -1.55
CA TYR A 87 -3.14 -10.00 -1.91
C TYR A 87 -3.01 -9.75 -3.40
N ASN A 88 -1.98 -10.30 -4.07
CA ASN A 88 -1.81 -10.17 -5.52
C ASN A 88 -2.97 -10.81 -6.29
N LYS A 89 -3.42 -12.02 -5.91
CA LYS A 89 -4.60 -12.67 -6.49
C LYS A 89 -5.86 -11.84 -6.31
N SER A 90 -6.06 -11.30 -5.10
CA SER A 90 -7.21 -10.47 -4.76
C SER A 90 -7.20 -9.15 -5.54
N LEU A 91 -6.06 -8.47 -5.61
CA LEU A 91 -5.91 -7.22 -6.37
C LEU A 91 -6.16 -7.44 -7.87
N PHE A 92 -5.55 -8.47 -8.46
CA PHE A 92 -5.78 -8.83 -9.86
C PHE A 92 -7.26 -9.11 -10.15
N LYS A 93 -7.93 -9.89 -9.28
CA LYS A 93 -9.35 -10.18 -9.40
C LYS A 93 -10.21 -8.93 -9.26
N THR A 94 -9.84 -8.03 -8.34
CA THR A 94 -10.51 -6.75 -8.12
C THR A 94 -10.40 -5.86 -9.34
N MET A 95 -9.20 -5.71 -9.90
CA MET A 95 -8.97 -4.94 -11.13
C MET A 95 -9.80 -5.49 -12.29
N ARG A 96 -9.80 -6.83 -12.48
CA ARG A 96 -10.60 -7.48 -13.54
C ARG A 96 -12.10 -7.23 -13.36
N LYS A 97 -12.62 -7.40 -12.14
CA LYS A 97 -14.04 -7.19 -11.82
C LYS A 97 -14.47 -5.75 -12.09
N ASN A 98 -13.61 -4.79 -11.81
CA ASN A 98 -13.88 -3.36 -12.00
C ASN A 98 -13.40 -2.84 -13.36
N LYS A 99 -13.07 -3.72 -14.31
CA LYS A 99 -12.68 -3.40 -15.69
C LYS A 99 -11.50 -2.39 -15.75
N ILE A 100 -10.51 -2.52 -14.86
CA ILE A 100 -9.26 -1.77 -14.92
C ILE A 100 -8.34 -2.52 -15.90
N LYS A 101 -8.26 -2.05 -17.15
CA LYS A 101 -7.61 -2.77 -18.26
C LYS A 101 -6.38 -2.05 -18.83
N GLY A 102 -6.35 -0.74 -18.83
CA GLY A 102 -5.27 0.11 -19.35
C GLY A 102 -4.01 0.07 -18.50
N GLN A 103 -3.19 1.09 -18.64
CA GLN A 103 -2.00 1.30 -17.82
C GLN A 103 -2.37 1.67 -16.39
N VAL A 104 -1.54 1.27 -15.44
CA VAL A 104 -1.83 1.44 -14.02
C VAL A 104 -0.66 2.13 -13.32
N VAL A 105 -0.97 3.20 -12.61
CA VAL A 105 -0.10 3.80 -11.61
C VAL A 105 -0.54 3.28 -10.25
N LEU A 106 0.32 2.51 -9.57
CA LEU A 106 0.04 2.00 -8.23
C LEU A 106 0.53 3.00 -7.18
N VAL A 107 -0.37 3.53 -6.39
CA VAL A 107 -0.08 4.49 -5.31
C VAL A 107 -0.24 3.76 -3.98
N GLY A 108 0.87 3.42 -3.34
CA GLY A 108 0.89 2.72 -2.06
C GLY A 108 1.22 3.63 -0.89
N HIS A 109 0.66 3.34 0.28
CA HIS A 109 1.08 3.92 1.56
C HIS A 109 1.50 2.81 2.52
N SER A 110 2.64 2.96 3.19
CA SER A 110 3.12 2.02 4.21
C SER A 110 3.12 0.57 3.69
N MET A 111 2.43 -0.38 4.32
CA MET A 111 2.27 -1.76 3.86
C MET A 111 1.74 -1.85 2.42
N GLY A 112 0.87 -0.92 2.00
CA GLY A 112 0.36 -0.84 0.63
C GLY A 112 1.46 -0.68 -0.42
N CYS A 113 2.59 -0.06 -0.07
CA CYS A 113 3.77 0.01 -0.92
C CYS A 113 4.38 -1.37 -1.19
N LEU A 114 4.46 -2.20 -0.15
CA LEU A 114 5.01 -3.56 -0.26
C LEU A 114 4.12 -4.43 -1.16
N ILE A 115 2.80 -4.28 -1.02
CA ILE A 115 1.81 -4.95 -1.89
C ILE A 115 1.97 -4.46 -3.33
N ALA A 116 2.07 -3.15 -3.56
CA ALA A 116 2.24 -2.57 -4.90
C ALA A 116 3.50 -3.08 -5.61
N VAL A 117 4.66 -3.10 -4.91
CA VAL A 117 5.92 -3.62 -5.44
C VAL A 117 5.82 -5.11 -5.78
N ASN A 118 5.23 -5.92 -4.89
CA ASN A 118 5.09 -7.35 -5.13
C ASN A 118 4.07 -7.65 -6.26
N PHE A 119 3.02 -6.84 -6.38
CA PHE A 119 2.06 -6.95 -7.48
C PHE A 119 2.72 -6.60 -8.83
N ALA A 120 3.48 -5.51 -8.90
CA ALA A 120 4.23 -5.13 -10.10
C ALA A 120 5.22 -6.25 -10.51
N LYS A 121 6.00 -6.80 -9.56
CA LYS A 121 6.85 -7.97 -9.80
C LYS A 121 6.04 -9.13 -10.41
N ARG A 122 4.89 -9.46 -9.84
CA ARG A 122 4.03 -10.54 -10.33
C ARG A 122 3.47 -10.27 -11.73
N MET A 123 3.18 -9.01 -12.07
CA MET A 123 2.75 -8.62 -13.41
C MET A 123 3.89 -8.79 -14.41
N ILE A 124 5.13 -8.39 -14.07
CA ILE A 124 6.32 -8.59 -14.89
C ILE A 124 6.57 -10.09 -15.15
N GLU A 125 6.52 -10.92 -14.11
CA GLU A 125 6.68 -12.38 -14.23
C GLU A 125 5.62 -13.06 -15.12
N LYS A 126 4.47 -12.41 -15.28
CA LYS A 126 3.38 -12.88 -16.15
C LYS A 126 3.39 -12.25 -17.55
N ASN A 127 4.47 -11.59 -17.94
CA ASN A 127 4.59 -10.84 -19.21
C ASN A 127 3.48 -9.79 -19.38
N LYS A 128 3.09 -9.11 -18.29
CA LYS A 128 2.11 -8.01 -18.24
C LYS A 128 2.67 -6.78 -17.55
N GLY A 129 4.00 -6.68 -17.50
CA GLY A 129 4.70 -5.58 -16.83
C GLY A 129 4.48 -4.23 -17.51
N ASP A 130 4.25 -4.22 -18.81
CA ASP A 130 3.87 -3.07 -19.63
C ASP A 130 2.62 -2.34 -19.13
N ARG A 131 1.76 -3.04 -18.39
CA ARG A 131 0.59 -2.44 -17.76
C ARG A 131 0.91 -1.63 -16.50
N ILE A 132 2.11 -1.75 -15.94
CA ILE A 132 2.52 -0.97 -14.76
C ILE A 132 3.34 0.21 -15.24
N GLU A 133 2.71 1.37 -15.33
CA GLU A 133 3.36 2.58 -15.78
C GLU A 133 4.33 3.13 -14.73
N LYS A 134 3.88 3.21 -13.46
CA LYS A 134 4.68 3.79 -12.37
C LYS A 134 4.23 3.25 -11.01
N LEU A 135 5.15 3.22 -10.07
CA LEU A 135 4.86 3.05 -8.65
C LEU A 135 5.11 4.37 -7.92
N VAL A 136 4.14 4.82 -7.13
CA VAL A 136 4.27 5.94 -6.20
C VAL A 136 4.15 5.40 -4.79
N LEU A 137 5.26 5.39 -4.05
CA LEU A 137 5.38 4.71 -2.76
C LEU A 137 5.54 5.74 -1.65
N VAL A 138 4.54 5.89 -0.81
CA VAL A 138 4.53 6.85 0.30
C VAL A 138 4.85 6.14 1.61
N SER A 139 5.92 6.56 2.27
CA SER A 139 6.41 5.98 3.54
C SER A 139 6.56 4.44 3.49
N PRO A 140 7.28 3.87 2.50
CA PRO A 140 7.40 2.42 2.34
C PRO A 140 8.33 1.82 3.41
N PRO A 141 7.90 0.82 4.19
CA PRO A 141 8.75 0.15 5.18
C PRO A 141 9.67 -0.88 4.50
N ILE A 142 10.59 -0.40 3.67
CA ILE A 142 11.56 -1.24 2.94
C ILE A 142 12.76 -1.48 3.83
N MET A 143 12.98 -2.75 4.20
CA MET A 143 14.02 -3.16 5.13
C MET A 143 15.11 -3.95 4.42
N LYS A 144 16.37 -3.68 4.74
CA LYS A 144 17.50 -4.52 4.34
C LYS A 144 17.45 -5.86 5.08
N PRO A 145 18.00 -6.95 4.51
CA PRO A 145 18.02 -8.26 5.19
C PRO A 145 18.63 -8.24 6.60
N LYS A 146 19.63 -7.39 6.83
CA LYS A 146 20.25 -7.21 8.15
C LYS A 146 19.31 -6.58 9.18
N ASP A 147 18.38 -5.71 8.74
CA ASP A 147 17.45 -5.01 9.60
C ASP A 147 16.26 -5.89 9.98
N LEU A 148 16.00 -6.95 9.21
CA LEU A 148 14.96 -7.94 9.49
C LEU A 148 15.38 -8.91 10.61
N ARG A 149 16.68 -9.03 10.91
CA ARG A 149 17.15 -9.86 12.02
C ARG A 149 16.77 -9.21 13.35
N GLY A 150 15.94 -9.87 14.15
CA GLY A 150 15.42 -9.36 15.42
C GLY A 150 14.31 -8.31 15.28
N LEU A 151 13.75 -8.13 14.08
CA LEU A 151 12.66 -7.18 13.82
C LEU A 151 11.37 -7.51 14.58
N PRO A 152 10.93 -8.80 14.71
CA PRO A 152 9.73 -9.10 15.48
C PRO A 152 9.78 -8.53 16.90
N GLU A 153 10.91 -8.68 17.58
CA GLU A 153 11.11 -8.17 18.93
C GLU A 153 11.30 -6.65 18.97
N LYS A 154 12.11 -6.10 18.06
CA LYS A 154 12.42 -4.66 18.04
C LYS A 154 11.28 -3.81 17.46
N PHE A 155 10.59 -4.29 16.45
CA PHE A 155 9.46 -3.56 15.83
C PHE A 155 8.20 -3.69 16.69
N MET A 156 7.93 -4.90 17.20
CA MET A 156 6.90 -5.11 18.20
C MET A 156 7.25 -4.37 19.49
N ALA A 157 8.50 -4.41 19.96
CA ALA A 157 8.92 -3.68 21.14
C ALA A 157 8.88 -2.15 20.94
N LYS A 158 9.30 -1.59 19.81
CA LYS A 158 9.12 -0.15 19.54
C LYS A 158 7.66 0.22 19.42
N SER A 159 6.87 -0.54 18.70
CA SER A 159 5.42 -0.32 18.59
C SER A 159 4.70 -0.57 19.91
N TYR A 160 5.14 -1.58 20.70
CA TYR A 160 4.63 -1.84 22.05
C TYR A 160 5.20 -0.89 23.10
N ILE A 161 6.45 -0.43 22.99
CA ILE A 161 7.04 0.52 23.93
C ILE A 161 6.47 1.92 23.73
N GLU A 162 6.27 2.33 22.49
CA GLU A 162 5.53 3.56 22.19
C GLU A 162 4.08 3.46 22.67
N LEU A 163 3.49 2.30 22.52
CA LEU A 163 2.18 1.92 23.04
C LEU A 163 2.15 1.84 24.57
N ALA A 164 3.13 1.17 25.18
CA ALA A 164 3.21 0.92 26.62
C ALA A 164 3.62 2.16 27.45
N LYS A 165 4.27 3.12 26.86
CA LYS A 165 4.53 4.44 27.51
C LYS A 165 3.25 5.22 27.82
N HIS A 166 2.13 4.75 27.31
CA HIS A 166 0.82 5.39 27.49
C HIS A 166 -0.23 4.44 28.10
N THR A 167 0.19 3.33 28.76
CA THR A 167 -0.73 2.36 29.36
C THR A 167 -0.84 2.41 30.85
N ASP A 168 -1.84 3.17 31.27
CA ASP A 168 -2.79 2.67 32.31
C ASP A 168 -4.13 2.51 31.59
N THR A 169 -4.72 1.32 31.51
CA THR A 169 -6.03 1.04 30.86
C THR A 169 -6.22 1.59 29.42
N VAL A 170 -5.32 2.41 28.99
CA VAL A 170 -5.23 3.27 27.81
C VAL A 170 -4.50 2.55 26.66
N GLY A 171 -3.76 1.48 26.91
CA GLY A 171 -2.95 0.84 25.90
C GLY A 171 -3.76 0.23 24.74
N VAL A 172 -4.95 -0.27 25.03
CA VAL A 172 -5.90 -0.70 23.98
C VAL A 172 -6.50 0.52 23.29
N LEU A 173 -6.79 1.59 24.03
CA LEU A 173 -7.25 2.88 23.52
C LEU A 173 -6.14 3.60 22.74
N THR A 174 -4.88 3.40 23.06
CA THR A 174 -3.74 4.05 22.38
C THR A 174 -3.30 3.29 21.14
N LEU A 175 -3.46 1.96 21.09
CA LEU A 175 -3.48 1.22 19.81
C LEU A 175 -4.61 1.72 18.91
N ALA A 176 -5.76 1.94 19.47
CA ALA A 176 -6.90 2.53 18.77
C ALA A 176 -6.63 4.01 18.40
N ASN A 177 -6.00 4.80 19.28
CA ASN A 177 -5.67 6.20 19.03
C ASN A 177 -4.43 6.38 18.15
N PHE A 178 -3.43 5.51 18.21
CA PHE A 178 -2.33 5.44 17.26
C PHE A 178 -2.84 4.97 15.90
N ALA A 179 -3.70 3.98 15.87
CA ALA A 179 -4.45 3.58 14.69
C ALA A 179 -5.39 4.71 14.22
N ASN A 180 -6.06 5.44 15.10
CA ASN A 180 -6.90 6.62 14.79
C ASN A 180 -6.07 7.83 14.34
N LYS A 181 -4.85 7.98 14.81
CA LYS A 181 -3.94 9.06 14.42
C LYS A 181 -3.21 8.77 13.11
N ILE A 182 -3.00 7.48 12.77
CA ILE A 182 -2.42 7.02 11.50
C ILE A 182 -3.49 6.78 10.43
N SER A 183 -4.70 6.50 10.83
CA SER A 183 -5.82 6.27 9.94
C SER A 183 -7.08 6.91 10.50
N SER A 184 -7.90 7.45 9.62
CA SER A 184 -9.28 7.83 9.92
C SER A 184 -10.12 6.58 10.24
N PHE A 185 -9.86 5.97 11.39
CA PHE A 185 -10.51 4.75 11.86
C PHE A 185 -11.95 5.04 12.29
N GLU A 186 -12.90 4.48 11.58
CA GLU A 186 -14.19 4.15 12.16
C GLU A 186 -14.03 2.84 12.95
N ASN A 187 -13.79 2.98 14.24
CA ASN A 187 -13.38 1.89 15.11
C ASN A 187 -14.58 1.12 15.66
N LYS A 188 -15.11 0.16 14.90
CA LYS A 188 -15.99 -0.87 15.49
C LYS A 188 -15.57 -2.31 15.20
N ASN A 189 -14.58 -2.54 14.31
CA ASN A 189 -14.18 -3.91 13.92
C ASN A 189 -12.68 -4.00 13.61
N PHE A 190 -11.79 -3.75 14.60
CA PHE A 190 -10.37 -4.03 14.43
C PHE A 190 -10.15 -5.54 14.25
N ASN A 191 -9.74 -5.94 13.04
CA ASN A 191 -9.47 -7.34 12.74
C ASN A 191 -8.06 -7.74 13.19
N THR A 192 -7.92 -8.13 14.45
CA THR A 192 -6.64 -8.58 15.04
C THR A 192 -5.96 -9.69 14.23
N PRO A 193 -6.65 -10.74 13.72
CA PRO A 193 -6.02 -11.73 12.85
C PRO A 193 -5.45 -11.17 11.57
N ALA A 194 -6.16 -10.27 10.89
CA ALA A 194 -5.67 -9.63 9.66
C ALA A 194 -4.44 -8.77 9.94
N PHE A 195 -4.46 -8.00 11.03
CA PHE A 195 -3.32 -7.19 11.46
C PHE A 195 -2.08 -8.04 11.73
N ARG A 196 -2.21 -9.08 12.61
CA ARG A 196 -1.08 -9.95 12.98
C ARG A 196 -0.51 -10.66 11.76
N LYS A 197 -1.35 -11.35 10.97
CA LYS A 197 -0.89 -12.09 9.78
C LYS A 197 -0.28 -11.17 8.72
N SER A 198 -0.84 -9.96 8.51
CA SER A 198 -0.25 -9.00 7.57
C SER A 198 1.09 -8.46 8.08
N MET A 199 1.23 -8.21 9.38
CA MET A 199 2.50 -7.81 9.98
C MET A 199 3.56 -8.88 9.74
N ASP A 200 3.27 -10.13 10.08
CA ASP A 200 4.19 -11.26 9.98
C ASP A 200 4.54 -11.55 8.50
N ASN A 201 3.52 -11.65 7.63
CA ASN A 201 3.69 -12.17 6.27
C ASN A 201 4.09 -11.11 5.23
N LEU A 202 3.92 -9.81 5.53
CA LEU A 202 4.22 -8.74 4.57
C LEU A 202 5.36 -7.82 5.04
N ILE A 203 5.42 -7.50 6.35
CA ILE A 203 6.40 -6.53 6.86
C ILE A 203 7.64 -7.25 7.36
N VAL A 204 7.48 -8.18 8.32
CA VAL A 204 8.59 -8.88 8.97
C VAL A 204 9.35 -9.80 8.01
N THR A 205 8.65 -10.52 7.14
CA THR A 205 9.26 -11.44 6.16
C THR A 205 9.51 -10.81 4.80
N SER A 206 9.46 -9.48 4.71
CA SER A 206 9.53 -8.76 3.44
C SER A 206 10.84 -8.97 2.70
N LYS A 207 10.74 -9.42 1.45
CA LYS A 207 11.85 -9.48 0.49
C LYS A 207 11.87 -8.26 -0.46
N THR A 208 11.12 -7.22 -0.14
CA THR A 208 10.88 -6.06 -1.03
C THR A 208 12.16 -5.31 -1.37
N TRP A 209 13.15 -5.25 -0.45
CA TRP A 209 14.48 -4.71 -0.74
C TRP A 209 15.12 -5.34 -1.98
N GLY A 210 15.16 -6.68 -2.04
CA GLY A 210 15.74 -7.40 -3.16
C GLY A 210 14.96 -7.25 -4.47
N ILE A 211 13.63 -7.07 -4.37
CA ILE A 211 12.75 -6.89 -5.52
C ILE A 211 12.93 -5.49 -6.12
N ILE A 212 12.75 -4.46 -5.31
CA ILE A 212 12.74 -3.06 -5.77
C ILE A 212 14.09 -2.63 -6.34
N ARG A 213 15.18 -3.14 -5.79
CA ARG A 213 16.54 -2.88 -6.28
C ARG A 213 16.78 -3.31 -7.74
N LYS A 214 16.05 -4.31 -8.21
CA LYS A 214 16.17 -4.89 -9.56
C LYS A 214 15.01 -4.49 -10.49
N MET A 215 14.03 -3.76 -9.99
CA MET A 215 12.83 -3.41 -10.75
C MET A 215 13.14 -2.34 -11.80
N ARG A 216 12.66 -2.54 -13.03
CA ARG A 216 12.86 -1.62 -14.15
C ARG A 216 11.57 -0.84 -14.51
N VAL A 217 10.72 -0.64 -13.53
CA VAL A 217 9.52 0.20 -13.63
C VAL A 217 9.86 1.55 -12.97
N PRO A 218 9.42 2.69 -13.49
CA PRO A 218 9.58 3.98 -12.83
C PRO A 218 8.95 3.96 -11.43
N ILE A 219 9.70 4.42 -10.43
CA ILE A 219 9.29 4.44 -9.03
C ILE A 219 9.60 5.81 -8.44
N THR A 220 8.61 6.46 -7.84
CA THR A 220 8.85 7.60 -6.96
C THR A 220 8.59 7.18 -5.52
N ILE A 221 9.57 7.38 -4.64
CA ILE A 221 9.45 7.17 -3.19
C ILE A 221 9.30 8.53 -2.53
N LEU A 222 8.20 8.74 -1.82
CA LEU A 222 7.96 9.92 -1.00
C LEU A 222 8.05 9.54 0.48
N HIS A 223 8.99 10.17 1.21
CA HIS A 223 9.27 9.86 2.61
C HIS A 223 9.15 11.10 3.49
N GLY A 224 8.51 10.95 4.65
CA GLY A 224 8.48 11.98 5.69
C GLY A 224 9.75 11.96 6.54
N VAL A 225 10.47 13.07 6.65
CA VAL A 225 11.75 13.12 7.39
C VAL A 225 11.61 12.82 8.89
N ALA A 226 10.42 13.00 9.46
CA ALA A 226 10.10 12.68 10.85
C ALA A 226 9.33 11.35 11.01
N ASP A 227 9.39 10.47 10.00
CA ASP A 227 8.70 9.16 10.03
C ASP A 227 9.44 8.18 10.94
N PRO A 228 8.87 7.78 12.10
CA PRO A 228 9.54 6.89 13.04
C PRO A 228 9.46 5.41 12.65
N LEU A 229 8.61 5.06 11.67
CA LEU A 229 8.33 3.68 11.27
C LEU A 229 9.14 3.25 10.05
N VAL A 230 9.80 4.20 9.37
CA VAL A 230 10.54 3.95 8.13
C VAL A 230 12.01 4.32 8.31
N VAL A 231 12.90 3.43 7.91
CA VAL A 231 14.35 3.68 7.93
C VAL A 231 14.73 4.45 6.67
N GLY A 232 14.81 5.77 6.76
CA GLY A 232 15.06 6.66 5.61
C GLY A 232 16.36 6.36 4.88
N SER A 233 17.42 5.93 5.58
CA SER A 233 18.69 5.52 4.96
C SER A 233 18.51 4.31 4.03
N ASN A 234 17.61 3.39 4.33
CA ASN A 234 17.32 2.28 3.43
C ASN A 234 16.71 2.77 2.12
N LEU A 235 15.82 3.75 2.19
CA LEU A 235 15.17 4.33 1.00
C LEU A 235 16.19 5.09 0.13
N SER A 236 17.05 5.89 0.75
CA SER A 236 18.14 6.57 0.07
C SER A 236 19.09 5.58 -0.61
N ASP A 237 19.46 4.51 0.09
CA ASP A 237 20.40 3.52 -0.44
C ASP A 237 19.80 2.76 -1.64
N VAL A 238 18.54 2.34 -1.57
CA VAL A 238 17.90 1.64 -2.70
C VAL A 238 17.74 2.55 -3.92
N ALA A 239 17.48 3.84 -3.70
CA ALA A 239 17.42 4.82 -4.79
C ALA A 239 18.77 5.01 -5.49
N LYS A 240 19.87 5.06 -4.73
CA LYS A 240 21.21 5.11 -5.31
C LYS A 240 21.56 3.85 -6.13
N MET A 241 20.99 2.69 -5.77
CA MET A 241 21.27 1.41 -6.44
C MET A 241 20.41 1.15 -7.68
N ASN A 242 19.33 1.91 -7.88
CA ASN A 242 18.42 1.69 -8.99
C ASN A 242 18.03 3.02 -9.65
N LYS A 243 18.50 3.25 -10.85
CA LYS A 243 18.25 4.46 -11.64
C LYS A 243 16.77 4.74 -11.97
N TYR A 244 15.90 3.75 -11.81
CA TYR A 244 14.45 3.90 -12.00
C TYR A 244 13.74 4.43 -10.75
N ILE A 245 14.47 4.69 -9.66
CA ILE A 245 13.90 5.18 -8.39
C ILE A 245 14.27 6.65 -8.19
N GLU A 246 13.26 7.47 -8.10
CA GLU A 246 13.32 8.83 -7.60
C GLU A 246 12.98 8.83 -6.10
N TYR A 247 13.82 9.45 -5.28
CA TYR A 247 13.62 9.56 -3.84
C TYR A 247 13.39 11.00 -3.42
N ILE A 248 12.22 11.28 -2.89
CA ILE A 248 11.76 12.61 -2.48
C ILE A 248 11.46 12.59 -0.99
N THR A 249 11.92 13.62 -0.28
CA THR A 249 11.57 13.84 1.12
C THR A 249 10.60 15.01 1.29
N ALA A 250 9.80 14.97 2.34
CA ALA A 250 8.92 16.05 2.76
C ALA A 250 8.92 16.18 4.29
N LEU A 251 8.56 17.36 4.80
CA LEU A 251 8.21 17.49 6.20
C LEU A 251 6.98 16.66 6.51
N GLY A 252 7.02 15.91 7.61
CA GLY A 252 5.91 15.08 8.06
C GLY A 252 6.37 13.74 8.66
N ALA A 253 5.45 13.12 9.38
CA ALA A 253 5.62 11.80 10.00
C ALA A 253 5.17 10.68 9.02
N HIS A 254 4.62 9.58 9.54
CA HIS A 254 4.22 8.43 8.72
C HIS A 254 2.96 8.67 7.86
N ASP A 255 2.06 9.52 8.32
CA ASP A 255 0.80 9.86 7.65
C ASP A 255 0.97 10.66 6.34
N ILE A 256 -0.14 10.81 5.58
CA ILE A 256 -0.17 11.60 4.34
C ILE A 256 -0.93 12.90 4.60
N LEU A 257 -0.30 13.81 5.35
CA LEU A 257 -0.86 15.10 5.71
C LEU A 257 0.13 16.25 5.41
N GLY A 258 -0.39 17.47 5.34
CA GLY A 258 0.40 18.70 5.21
C GLY A 258 1.32 18.73 4.00
N ALA A 259 2.60 19.00 4.21
CA ALA A 259 3.59 19.15 3.14
C ALA A 259 3.77 17.84 2.33
N LYS A 260 3.65 16.67 2.95
CA LYS A 260 3.72 15.39 2.27
C LYS A 260 2.54 15.18 1.32
N GLN A 261 1.31 15.57 1.72
CA GLN A 261 0.15 15.51 0.85
C GLN A 261 0.33 16.42 -0.38
N LYS A 262 0.77 17.67 -0.20
CA LYS A 262 1.02 18.60 -1.31
C LYS A 262 2.06 18.06 -2.30
N LYS A 263 3.15 17.46 -1.79
CA LYS A 263 4.13 16.79 -2.65
C LYS A 263 3.56 15.57 -3.36
N LEU A 264 2.74 14.77 -2.69
CA LEU A 264 2.08 13.62 -3.32
C LEU A 264 1.18 14.06 -4.48
N VAL A 265 0.35 15.08 -4.26
CA VAL A 265 -0.50 15.65 -5.34
C VAL A 265 0.34 16.07 -6.53
N LYS A 266 1.41 16.83 -6.31
CA LYS A 266 2.33 17.25 -7.37
C LYS A 266 2.94 16.08 -8.14
N ILE A 267 3.41 15.03 -7.45
CA ILE A 267 3.95 13.80 -8.08
C ILE A 267 2.88 13.12 -8.95
N LEU A 268 1.64 13.09 -8.47
CA LEU A 268 0.53 12.49 -9.22
C LEU A 268 0.14 13.33 -10.43
N GLU A 269 0.14 14.68 -10.33
CA GLU A 269 -0.09 15.61 -11.45
C GLU A 269 0.96 15.43 -12.56
N GLU A 270 2.24 15.43 -12.20
CA GLU A 270 3.34 15.19 -13.14
C GLU A 270 3.19 13.82 -13.82
N THR A 271 2.74 12.80 -13.08
CA THR A 271 2.48 11.46 -13.62
C THR A 271 1.24 11.42 -14.50
N ALA A 272 0.19 12.18 -14.19
CA ALA A 272 -1.01 12.28 -15.03
C ALA A 272 -0.73 12.99 -16.35
N ALA A 273 0.06 14.07 -16.30
CA ALA A 273 0.43 14.88 -17.46
C ALA A 273 1.47 14.20 -18.37
N SER A 274 2.24 13.20 -17.86
CA SER A 274 3.22 12.49 -18.68
C SER A 274 2.51 11.75 -19.83
N SER A 275 2.92 12.05 -21.07
CA SER A 275 2.45 11.36 -22.27
C SER A 275 2.79 9.87 -22.17
N ARG A 276 1.95 9.00 -22.78
CA ARG A 276 2.31 7.60 -23.03
C ARG A 276 3.58 7.59 -23.89
N LEU A 277 4.69 7.11 -23.33
CA LEU A 277 5.91 6.83 -24.09
C LEU A 277 5.72 5.58 -24.93
#